data_11b70701d0ad311312afece3ff4ab03f
#
_entry.id   11b70701d0ad311312afece3ff4ab03f
#
_cell.length_a   1.000
_cell.length_b   1.000
_cell.length_c   1.000
_cell.angle_alpha   90.00
_cell.angle_beta   90.00
_cell.angle_gamma   90.00
#
_symmetry.space_group_name_H-M   'P 1'
#
loop_
_entity.id
_entity.type
_entity.pdbx_description
1 polymer ?
#
loop_
_entity_poly.entity_id
_entity_poly.type
_entity_poly.pdbx_seq_one_letter_code
_entity_poly.pdbx_strand_id
1 'polypeptide(L)'
;MSKSSYIDPDLIPGLERLAQAGAGFDLSKDLDSARRASQARDDALISQLQVPDTIVQEIIPVTSAGGHIIDLRIFRPLNAPHPLPVFYWIHGGGFVLGAARQGDAFTLRAAAALGMYAVSVEYRLAPETPYPGPLEDCYEGLAHLIDNADALNVDAEKIIIGGVSAGGGLCAGLGLLVRDRMDVSLLGQILLYPMLDDTNIAAAAPTLPDTLVWTRAANLLGWQSYLGDLYGALQSCL
;
A
#
# COMPACT_ATOMS: atom_id res chain seq x y z
N MET A 1 21.33 -2.04 30.83
CA MET A 1 21.78 -1.95 29.42
C MET A 1 20.86 -0.94 28.72
N SER A 2 21.41 0.08 28.08
CA SER A 2 20.67 1.15 27.41
C SER A 2 19.83 0.57 26.29
N LYS A 3 18.55 0.98 26.17
CA LYS A 3 17.60 0.56 25.11
C LYS A 3 18.10 0.82 23.67
N SER A 4 19.20 1.57 23.51
CA SER A 4 19.78 1.93 22.20
C SER A 4 20.74 0.89 21.61
N SER A 5 21.06 -0.21 22.33
CA SER A 5 22.08 -1.18 21.90
C SER A 5 21.67 -2.09 20.72
N TYR A 6 20.42 -2.00 20.25
CA TYR A 6 19.89 -2.82 19.15
C TYR A 6 19.69 -2.05 17.84
N ILE A 7 19.90 -0.74 17.85
CA ILE A 7 19.73 0.12 16.68
C ILE A 7 21.12 0.48 16.17
N ASP A 8 21.35 0.27 14.87
CA ASP A 8 22.56 0.73 14.23
C ASP A 8 22.72 2.26 14.44
N PRO A 9 23.87 2.74 14.95
CA PRO A 9 24.09 4.15 15.20
C PRO A 9 23.82 5.06 13.99
N ASP A 10 24.05 4.56 12.77
CA ASP A 10 23.82 5.32 11.53
C ASP A 10 22.33 5.58 11.25
N LEU A 11 21.43 4.80 11.86
CA LEU A 11 19.98 4.98 11.73
C LEU A 11 19.42 5.99 12.74
N ILE A 12 20.12 6.28 13.84
CA ILE A 12 19.61 7.15 14.92
C ILE A 12 19.21 8.54 14.41
N PRO A 13 20.02 9.24 13.60
CA PRO A 13 19.63 10.56 13.09
C PRO A 13 18.37 10.53 12.21
N GLY A 14 18.15 9.41 11.49
CA GLY A 14 16.93 9.17 10.72
C GLY A 14 15.71 8.99 11.61
N LEU A 15 15.81 8.20 12.67
CA LEU A 15 14.75 7.96 13.64
C LEU A 15 14.37 9.23 14.40
N GLU A 16 15.35 10.05 14.77
CA GLU A 16 15.10 11.35 15.42
C GLU A 16 14.33 12.30 14.51
N ARG A 17 14.68 12.37 13.22
CA ARG A 17 13.94 13.16 12.23
C ARG A 17 12.50 12.67 12.07
N LEU A 18 12.30 11.35 12.01
CA LEU A 18 10.97 10.74 11.93
C LEU A 18 10.14 11.05 13.19
N ALA A 19 10.73 10.97 14.37
CA ALA A 19 10.06 11.29 15.62
C ALA A 19 9.68 12.79 15.70
N GLN A 20 10.57 13.70 15.27
CA GLN A 20 10.28 15.14 15.18
C GLN A 20 9.18 15.46 14.18
N ALA A 21 9.12 14.71 13.08
CA ALA A 21 8.05 14.81 12.08
C ALA A 21 6.72 14.17 12.52
N GLY A 22 6.64 13.64 13.75
CA GLY A 22 5.44 12.96 14.25
C GLY A 22 5.13 11.66 13.52
N ALA A 23 6.14 10.96 13.02
CA ALA A 23 5.96 9.75 12.20
C ALA A 23 5.50 8.51 12.98
N GLY A 24 5.37 8.59 14.30
CA GLY A 24 4.78 7.51 15.10
C GLY A 24 3.26 7.50 15.01
N PHE A 25 2.67 6.32 14.85
CA PHE A 25 1.22 6.14 14.91
C PHE A 25 0.82 5.65 16.30
N ASP A 26 0.21 6.51 17.10
CA ASP A 26 -0.43 6.08 18.35
C ASP A 26 -1.84 5.59 18.04
N LEU A 27 -1.95 4.34 17.63
CA LEU A 27 -3.24 3.69 17.36
C LEU A 27 -3.97 3.27 18.63
N SER A 28 -3.37 3.46 19.80
CA SER A 28 -3.95 3.00 21.07
C SER A 28 -5.10 3.86 21.58
N LYS A 29 -5.19 5.11 21.11
CA LYS A 29 -6.15 6.07 21.62
C LYS A 29 -7.39 6.23 20.77
N ASP A 30 -7.23 6.40 19.47
CA ASP A 30 -8.33 6.68 18.55
C ASP A 30 -7.87 6.52 17.10
N LEU A 31 -8.43 5.56 16.39
CA LEU A 31 -8.10 5.28 14.99
C LEU A 31 -8.42 6.48 14.07
N ASP A 32 -9.52 7.18 14.31
CA ASP A 32 -9.91 8.32 13.50
C ASP A 32 -8.92 9.48 13.64
N SER A 33 -8.41 9.72 14.84
CA SER A 33 -7.36 10.72 15.06
C SER A 33 -6.05 10.33 14.38
N ALA A 34 -5.68 9.05 14.41
CA ALA A 34 -4.50 8.53 13.70
C ALA A 34 -4.65 8.67 12.18
N ARG A 35 -5.85 8.41 11.64
CA ARG A 35 -6.18 8.61 10.22
C ARG A 35 -6.06 10.07 9.82
N ARG A 36 -6.66 11.00 10.59
CA ARG A 36 -6.54 12.44 10.33
C ARG A 36 -5.08 12.91 10.36
N ALA A 37 -4.29 12.45 11.32
CA ALA A 37 -2.87 12.80 11.41
C ALA A 37 -2.06 12.24 10.24
N SER A 38 -2.33 11.00 9.81
CA SER A 38 -1.74 10.41 8.62
C SER A 38 -2.09 11.24 7.38
N GLN A 39 -3.37 11.55 7.20
CA GLN A 39 -3.87 12.35 6.09
C GLN A 39 -3.22 13.73 6.01
N ALA A 40 -3.12 14.43 7.13
CA ALA A 40 -2.50 15.75 7.16
C ALA A 40 -1.00 15.72 6.78
N ARG A 41 -0.28 14.66 7.17
CA ARG A 41 1.12 14.46 6.73
C ARG A 41 1.24 14.19 5.24
N ASP A 42 0.37 13.34 4.72
CA ASP A 42 0.33 13.01 3.29
C ASP A 42 0.03 14.26 2.48
N ASP A 43 -0.95 15.08 2.91
CA ASP A 43 -1.28 16.36 2.27
C ASP A 43 -0.09 17.31 2.25
N ALA A 44 0.65 17.41 3.35
CA ALA A 44 1.84 18.26 3.43
C ALA A 44 2.96 17.79 2.49
N LEU A 45 3.15 16.48 2.33
CA LEU A 45 4.14 15.91 1.40
C LEU A 45 3.72 16.09 -0.06
N ILE A 46 2.46 15.82 -0.37
CA ILE A 46 1.90 15.89 -1.72
C ILE A 46 1.84 17.33 -2.21
N SER A 47 1.56 18.31 -1.33
CA SER A 47 1.57 19.73 -1.69
C SER A 47 2.90 20.24 -2.24
N GLN A 48 3.99 19.51 -1.97
CA GLN A 48 5.33 19.81 -2.47
C GLN A 48 5.66 19.07 -3.77
N LEU A 49 4.79 18.14 -4.20
CA LEU A 49 5.01 17.33 -5.39
C LEU A 49 4.77 18.18 -6.64
N GLN A 50 5.80 18.28 -7.47
CA GLN A 50 5.68 18.95 -8.76
C GLN A 50 5.46 17.91 -9.85
N VAL A 51 4.31 17.96 -10.49
CA VAL A 51 4.00 17.11 -11.64
C VAL A 51 4.47 17.82 -12.91
N PRO A 52 5.41 17.23 -13.67
CA PRO A 52 5.87 17.84 -14.94
C PRO A 52 4.72 17.93 -15.96
N ASP A 53 4.75 18.94 -16.82
CA ASP A 53 3.77 19.12 -17.91
C ASP A 53 3.73 17.94 -18.91
N THR A 54 4.76 17.09 -18.89
CA THR A 54 4.84 15.87 -19.70
C THR A 54 4.11 14.67 -19.10
N ILE A 55 3.57 14.82 -17.88
CA ILE A 55 2.85 13.77 -17.16
C ILE A 55 1.40 14.19 -16.94
N VAL A 56 0.50 13.30 -17.27
CA VAL A 56 -0.92 13.40 -16.92
C VAL A 56 -1.12 12.80 -15.53
N GLN A 57 -1.86 13.52 -14.69
CA GLN A 57 -2.39 13.02 -13.44
C GLN A 57 -3.91 12.97 -13.55
N GLU A 58 -4.50 11.82 -13.25
CA GLU A 58 -5.95 11.63 -13.30
C GLU A 58 -6.43 10.61 -12.26
N ILE A 59 -7.73 10.58 -12.02
CA ILE A 59 -8.37 9.55 -11.17
C ILE A 59 -9.43 8.88 -12.02
N ILE A 60 -9.40 7.55 -12.06
CA ILE A 60 -10.42 6.73 -12.73
C ILE A 60 -11.25 6.04 -11.63
N PRO A 61 -12.53 6.36 -11.49
CA PRO A 61 -13.43 5.62 -10.61
C PRO A 61 -13.83 4.29 -11.24
N VAL A 62 -13.61 3.20 -10.54
CA VAL A 62 -14.02 1.85 -10.96
C VAL A 62 -15.19 1.41 -10.09
N THR A 63 -16.29 1.03 -10.71
CA THR A 63 -17.41 0.43 -9.97
C THR A 63 -17.11 -1.04 -9.72
N SER A 64 -17.00 -1.42 -8.45
CA SER A 64 -16.76 -2.80 -8.05
C SER A 64 -17.97 -3.70 -8.31
N ALA A 65 -17.77 -5.00 -8.30
CA ALA A 65 -18.86 -5.98 -8.35
C ALA A 65 -19.84 -5.82 -7.17
N GLY A 66 -19.36 -5.32 -6.03
CA GLY A 66 -20.20 -5.00 -4.86
C GLY A 66 -20.91 -3.65 -4.93
N GLY A 67 -20.72 -2.86 -6.00
CA GLY A 67 -21.38 -1.57 -6.24
C GLY A 67 -20.74 -0.36 -5.54
N HIS A 68 -19.61 -0.51 -4.85
CA HIS A 68 -18.82 0.61 -4.33
C HIS A 68 -17.81 1.10 -5.36
N ILE A 69 -17.26 2.28 -5.14
CA ILE A 69 -16.27 2.88 -6.04
C ILE A 69 -14.87 2.62 -5.49
N ILE A 70 -13.98 2.22 -6.39
CA ILE A 70 -12.53 2.07 -6.18
C ILE A 70 -11.85 3.11 -7.04
N ASP A 71 -11.22 4.11 -6.44
CA ASP A 71 -10.49 5.14 -7.17
C ASP A 71 -9.09 4.64 -7.53
N LEU A 72 -8.75 4.72 -8.81
CA LEU A 72 -7.40 4.50 -9.31
C LEU A 72 -6.74 5.85 -9.58
N ARG A 73 -5.68 6.19 -8.84
CA ARG A 73 -4.87 7.38 -9.06
C ARG A 73 -3.77 7.05 -10.06
N ILE A 74 -3.68 7.84 -11.11
CA ILE A 74 -2.85 7.53 -12.27
C ILE A 74 -1.87 8.67 -12.53
N PHE A 75 -0.62 8.28 -12.81
CA PHE A 75 0.36 9.11 -13.49
C PHE A 75 0.82 8.41 -14.75
N ARG A 76 0.79 9.10 -15.88
CA ARG A 76 1.23 8.54 -17.17
C ARG A 76 1.85 9.61 -18.05
N PRO A 77 2.77 9.26 -18.96
CA PRO A 77 3.25 10.17 -20.00
C PRO A 77 2.08 10.75 -20.81
N LEU A 78 2.12 12.05 -21.08
CA LEU A 78 1.09 12.75 -21.86
C LEU A 78 0.96 12.19 -23.28
N ASN A 79 2.09 11.88 -23.91
CA ASN A 79 2.15 11.35 -25.28
C ASN A 79 2.91 10.03 -25.26
N ALA A 80 2.18 8.91 -25.28
CA ALA A 80 2.75 7.59 -25.39
C ALA A 80 2.48 7.01 -26.77
N PRO A 81 3.52 6.77 -27.60
CA PRO A 81 3.34 6.24 -28.96
C PRO A 81 2.95 4.75 -28.99
N HIS A 82 3.08 4.07 -27.87
CA HIS A 82 2.83 2.62 -27.74
C HIS A 82 2.08 2.34 -26.45
N PRO A 83 1.41 1.16 -26.32
CA PRO A 83 0.88 0.72 -25.05
C PRO A 83 1.95 0.74 -23.95
N LEU A 84 1.61 1.32 -22.80
CA LEU A 84 2.54 1.51 -21.70
C LEU A 84 2.60 0.29 -20.78
N PRO A 85 3.78 -0.11 -20.28
CA PRO A 85 3.86 -1.06 -19.19
C PRO A 85 3.19 -0.48 -17.95
N VAL A 86 2.52 -1.33 -17.15
CA VAL A 86 1.79 -0.93 -15.96
C VAL A 86 2.64 -1.13 -14.71
N PHE A 87 2.65 -0.13 -13.85
CA PHE A 87 3.11 -0.25 -12.47
C PHE A 87 1.94 -0.01 -11.53
N TYR A 88 1.46 -1.05 -10.87
CA TYR A 88 0.32 -1.03 -9.98
C TYR A 88 0.78 -1.03 -8.53
N TRP A 89 0.53 0.06 -7.80
CA TRP A 89 1.05 0.30 -6.46
C TRP A 89 -0.03 0.25 -5.38
N ILE A 90 0.27 -0.43 -4.27
CA ILE A 90 -0.61 -0.59 -3.12
C ILE A 90 0.04 0.06 -1.89
N HIS A 91 -0.63 1.04 -1.30
CA HIS A 91 -0.11 1.80 -0.18
C HIS A 91 -0.08 0.99 1.12
N GLY A 92 0.76 1.41 2.08
CA GLY A 92 0.84 0.85 3.42
C GLY A 92 -0.18 1.46 4.38
N GLY A 93 0.04 1.22 5.67
CA GLY A 93 -0.80 1.78 6.73
C GLY A 93 -1.43 0.73 7.64
N GLY A 94 -0.85 -0.47 7.72
CA GLY A 94 -1.31 -1.54 8.62
C GLY A 94 -2.74 -2.01 8.34
N PHE A 95 -3.22 -1.86 7.11
CA PHE A 95 -4.59 -2.13 6.65
C PHE A 95 -5.65 -1.16 7.19
N VAL A 96 -5.31 -0.29 8.14
CA VAL A 96 -6.25 0.58 8.88
C VAL A 96 -6.04 2.07 8.61
N LEU A 97 -4.92 2.44 8.00
CA LEU A 97 -4.51 3.81 7.68
C LEU A 97 -4.10 3.91 6.22
N GLY A 98 -3.90 5.15 5.78
CA GLY A 98 -3.33 5.45 4.48
C GLY A 98 -4.37 5.78 3.43
N ALA A 99 -3.88 6.09 2.24
CA ALA A 99 -4.64 6.39 1.03
C ALA A 99 -3.75 6.22 -0.20
N ALA A 100 -4.34 6.02 -1.37
CA ALA A 100 -3.62 5.84 -2.64
C ALA A 100 -2.59 6.94 -2.91
N ARG A 101 -2.91 8.19 -2.53
CA ARG A 101 -2.02 9.35 -2.71
C ARG A 101 -0.67 9.26 -1.99
N GLN A 102 -0.51 8.39 -0.98
CA GLN A 102 0.80 8.13 -0.38
C GLN A 102 1.81 7.58 -1.39
N GLY A 103 1.32 6.94 -2.44
CA GLY A 103 2.12 6.44 -3.54
C GLY A 103 2.53 7.49 -4.58
N ASP A 104 1.96 8.71 -4.56
CA ASP A 104 2.08 9.70 -5.63
C ASP A 104 3.53 10.00 -6.02
N ALA A 105 4.43 10.20 -5.06
CA ALA A 105 5.83 10.47 -5.36
C ALA A 105 6.53 9.27 -6.04
N PHE A 106 6.14 8.06 -5.69
CA PHE A 106 6.72 6.83 -6.24
C PHE A 106 6.16 6.52 -7.63
N THR A 107 4.84 6.61 -7.80
CA THR A 107 4.16 6.38 -9.07
C THR A 107 4.46 7.48 -10.09
N LEU A 108 4.56 8.74 -9.66
CA LEU A 108 5.03 9.84 -10.53
C LEU A 108 6.44 9.58 -11.05
N ARG A 109 7.36 9.10 -10.19
CA ARG A 109 8.72 8.75 -10.64
C ARG A 109 8.73 7.59 -11.63
N ALA A 110 7.89 6.58 -11.42
CA ALA A 110 7.75 5.47 -12.36
C ALA A 110 7.25 5.95 -13.73
N ALA A 111 6.24 6.83 -13.75
CA ALA A 111 5.73 7.42 -14.98
C ALA A 111 6.77 8.32 -15.68
N ALA A 112 7.42 9.22 -14.92
CA ALA A 112 8.31 10.21 -15.50
C ALA A 112 9.67 9.65 -15.94
N ALA A 113 10.25 8.71 -15.15
CA ALA A 113 11.59 8.19 -15.40
C ALA A 113 11.61 6.91 -16.22
N LEU A 114 10.55 6.09 -16.13
CA LEU A 114 10.49 4.78 -16.77
C LEU A 114 9.43 4.72 -17.90
N GLY A 115 8.64 5.77 -18.09
CA GLY A 115 7.59 5.81 -19.11
C GLY A 115 6.46 4.82 -18.85
N MET A 116 6.12 4.58 -17.59
CA MET A 116 5.09 3.61 -17.21
C MET A 116 3.72 4.27 -17.01
N TYR A 117 2.66 3.50 -17.18
CA TYR A 117 1.33 3.80 -16.69
C TYR A 117 1.29 3.39 -15.22
N ALA A 118 1.50 4.37 -14.34
CA ALA A 118 1.66 4.10 -12.92
C ALA A 118 0.37 4.42 -12.17
N VAL A 119 -0.10 3.46 -11.38
CA VAL A 119 -1.40 3.46 -10.72
C VAL A 119 -1.23 3.23 -9.23
N SER A 120 -1.93 4.00 -8.41
CA SER A 120 -2.15 3.71 -6.98
C SER A 120 -3.62 3.44 -6.74
N VAL A 121 -3.94 2.32 -6.09
CA VAL A 121 -5.33 1.92 -5.78
C VAL A 121 -5.76 2.46 -4.42
N GLU A 122 -6.98 3.06 -4.36
CA GLU A 122 -7.65 3.45 -3.13
C GLU A 122 -8.52 2.30 -2.64
N TYR A 123 -7.94 1.38 -1.89
CA TYR A 123 -8.66 0.23 -1.33
C TYR A 123 -9.33 0.60 0.01
N ARG A 124 -10.47 -0.03 0.31
CA ARG A 124 -11.18 0.15 1.57
C ARG A 124 -10.38 -0.37 2.75
N LEU A 125 -10.45 0.35 3.87
CA LEU A 125 -9.67 0.06 5.07
C LEU A 125 -10.45 -0.78 6.07
N ALA A 126 -9.72 -1.55 6.85
CA ALA A 126 -10.20 -2.20 8.06
C ALA A 126 -10.23 -1.18 9.23
N PRO A 127 -11.03 -1.41 10.27
CA PRO A 127 -11.93 -2.55 10.51
C PRO A 127 -13.27 -2.47 9.75
N GLU A 128 -13.61 -1.35 9.12
CA GLU A 128 -14.89 -1.15 8.44
C GLU A 128 -15.07 -2.15 7.29
N THR A 129 -13.97 -2.48 6.62
CA THR A 129 -13.94 -3.50 5.58
C THR A 129 -12.78 -4.46 5.88
N PRO A 130 -13.04 -5.59 6.56
CA PRO A 130 -12.01 -6.59 6.83
C PRO A 130 -11.70 -7.42 5.57
N TYR A 131 -10.75 -8.35 5.69
CA TYR A 131 -10.46 -9.36 4.67
C TYR A 131 -11.76 -10.11 4.27
N PRO A 132 -12.00 -10.36 2.99
CA PRO A 132 -11.08 -10.12 1.87
C PRO A 132 -11.23 -8.74 1.20
N GLY A 133 -12.09 -7.84 1.72
CA GLY A 133 -12.48 -6.60 1.05
C GLY A 133 -11.33 -5.76 0.48
N PRO A 134 -10.30 -5.36 1.25
CA PRO A 134 -9.17 -4.59 0.74
C PRO A 134 -8.40 -5.31 -0.38
N LEU A 135 -8.29 -6.63 -0.30
CA LEU A 135 -7.61 -7.44 -1.31
C LEU A 135 -8.44 -7.55 -2.59
N GLU A 136 -9.76 -7.72 -2.47
CA GLU A 136 -10.68 -7.74 -3.61
C GLU A 136 -10.71 -6.37 -4.32
N ASP A 137 -10.64 -5.25 -3.58
CA ASP A 137 -10.54 -3.92 -4.19
C ASP A 137 -9.26 -3.79 -5.03
N CYS A 138 -8.13 -4.27 -4.52
CA CYS A 138 -6.89 -4.30 -5.28
C CYS A 138 -7.00 -5.18 -6.54
N TYR A 139 -7.69 -6.31 -6.44
CA TYR A 139 -7.92 -7.22 -7.56
C TYR A 139 -8.83 -6.60 -8.61
N GLU A 140 -9.98 -6.05 -8.23
CA GLU A 140 -10.94 -5.44 -9.15
C GLU A 140 -10.37 -4.20 -9.84
N GLY A 141 -9.58 -3.39 -9.11
CA GLY A 141 -8.86 -2.26 -9.71
C GLY A 141 -7.84 -2.69 -10.77
N LEU A 142 -7.10 -3.77 -10.53
CA LEU A 142 -6.17 -4.33 -11.51
C LEU A 142 -6.91 -4.97 -12.71
N ALA A 143 -7.98 -5.72 -12.45
CA ALA A 143 -8.82 -6.32 -13.48
C ALA A 143 -9.38 -5.27 -14.43
N HIS A 144 -9.86 -4.14 -13.89
CA HIS A 144 -10.34 -3.03 -14.71
C HIS A 144 -9.27 -2.51 -15.69
N LEU A 145 -8.01 -2.40 -15.27
CA LEU A 145 -6.92 -1.96 -16.16
C LEU A 145 -6.67 -2.97 -17.29
N ILE A 146 -6.73 -4.26 -16.98
CA ILE A 146 -6.52 -5.34 -17.94
C ILE A 146 -7.68 -5.39 -18.95
N ASP A 147 -8.90 -5.37 -18.46
CA ASP A 147 -10.12 -5.44 -19.28
C ASP A 147 -10.27 -4.23 -20.22
N ASN A 148 -9.69 -3.08 -19.84
CA ASN A 148 -9.74 -1.84 -20.63
C ASN A 148 -8.37 -1.46 -21.23
N ALA A 149 -7.46 -2.40 -21.38
CA ALA A 149 -6.06 -2.16 -21.76
C ALA A 149 -5.94 -1.35 -23.06
N ASP A 150 -6.71 -1.68 -24.09
CA ASP A 150 -6.71 -0.97 -25.37
C ASP A 150 -7.18 0.48 -25.22
N ALA A 151 -8.27 0.70 -24.49
CA ALA A 151 -8.83 2.06 -24.27
C ALA A 151 -7.90 2.93 -23.41
N LEU A 152 -7.18 2.33 -22.47
CA LEU A 152 -6.21 3.00 -21.59
C LEU A 152 -4.83 3.12 -22.22
N ASN A 153 -4.58 2.50 -23.37
CA ASN A 153 -3.27 2.42 -24.04
C ASN A 153 -2.20 1.82 -23.11
N VAL A 154 -2.53 0.72 -22.43
CA VAL A 154 -1.63 -0.05 -21.56
C VAL A 154 -1.36 -1.43 -22.12
N ASP A 155 -0.20 -1.99 -21.78
CA ASP A 155 0.21 -3.33 -22.18
C ASP A 155 -0.11 -4.32 -21.03
N ALA A 156 -1.21 -5.07 -21.20
CA ALA A 156 -1.65 -6.05 -20.21
C ALA A 156 -0.68 -7.22 -19.99
N GLU A 157 0.29 -7.40 -20.89
CA GLU A 157 1.36 -8.41 -20.73
C GLU A 157 2.57 -7.87 -19.98
N LYS A 158 2.60 -6.56 -19.67
CA LYS A 158 3.72 -5.89 -19.01
C LYS A 158 3.30 -5.21 -17.71
N ILE A 159 2.86 -6.00 -16.75
CA ILE A 159 2.37 -5.53 -15.46
C ILE A 159 3.36 -5.88 -14.34
N ILE A 160 3.78 -4.88 -13.59
CA ILE A 160 4.48 -5.03 -12.32
C ILE A 160 3.55 -4.54 -11.22
N ILE A 161 3.32 -5.36 -10.22
CA ILE A 161 2.60 -4.96 -9.01
C ILE A 161 3.59 -4.66 -7.89
N GLY A 162 3.25 -3.73 -7.00
CA GLY A 162 4.12 -3.40 -5.89
C GLY A 162 3.35 -2.87 -4.70
N GLY A 163 3.95 -2.96 -3.52
CA GLY A 163 3.34 -2.43 -2.30
C GLY A 163 4.30 -2.34 -1.13
N VAL A 164 3.93 -1.53 -0.17
CA VAL A 164 4.73 -1.25 1.01
C VAL A 164 3.99 -1.67 2.28
N SER A 165 4.67 -2.36 3.21
CA SER A 165 4.13 -2.75 4.53
C SER A 165 2.83 -3.58 4.36
N ALA A 166 1.69 -3.14 4.88
CA ALA A 166 0.38 -3.77 4.65
C ALA A 166 0.04 -3.89 3.15
N GLY A 167 0.32 -2.84 2.37
CA GLY A 167 0.18 -2.89 0.91
C GLY A 167 1.10 -3.90 0.25
N GLY A 168 2.28 -4.18 0.83
CA GLY A 168 3.14 -5.28 0.40
C GLY A 168 2.50 -6.65 0.66
N GLY A 169 1.81 -6.82 1.79
CA GLY A 169 1.02 -8.00 2.09
C GLY A 169 -0.14 -8.19 1.10
N LEU A 170 -0.90 -7.12 0.84
CA LEU A 170 -1.97 -7.13 -0.18
C LEU A 170 -1.41 -7.43 -1.57
N CYS A 171 -0.24 -6.86 -1.92
CA CYS A 171 0.44 -7.15 -3.19
C CYS A 171 0.80 -8.63 -3.34
N ALA A 172 1.31 -9.26 -2.27
CA ALA A 172 1.61 -10.69 -2.28
C ALA A 172 0.33 -11.53 -2.49
N GLY A 173 -0.75 -11.19 -1.76
CA GLY A 173 -2.07 -11.83 -1.92
C GLY A 173 -2.65 -11.60 -3.32
N LEU A 174 -2.53 -10.38 -3.86
CA LEU A 174 -2.97 -10.04 -5.21
C LEU A 174 -2.27 -10.90 -6.27
N GLY A 175 -0.97 -11.13 -6.11
CA GLY A 175 -0.24 -12.02 -7.04
C GLY A 175 -0.78 -13.45 -7.04
N LEU A 176 -1.24 -13.96 -5.89
CA LEU A 176 -1.89 -15.26 -5.80
C LEU A 176 -3.27 -15.24 -6.48
N LEU A 177 -4.08 -14.18 -6.27
CA LEU A 177 -5.37 -14.06 -6.93
C LEU A 177 -5.26 -13.93 -8.45
N VAL A 178 -4.27 -13.17 -8.95
CA VAL A 178 -4.00 -13.06 -10.39
C VAL A 178 -3.67 -14.43 -10.97
N ARG A 179 -2.77 -15.18 -10.33
CA ARG A 179 -2.43 -16.55 -10.76
C ARG A 179 -3.65 -17.47 -10.83
N ASP A 180 -4.57 -17.35 -9.86
CA ASP A 180 -5.67 -18.30 -9.71
C ASP A 180 -6.94 -17.88 -10.48
N ARG A 181 -7.10 -16.58 -10.81
CA ARG A 181 -8.34 -16.02 -11.37
C ARG A 181 -8.19 -15.32 -12.73
N MET A 182 -6.98 -15.01 -13.16
CA MET A 182 -6.72 -14.27 -14.41
C MET A 182 -5.89 -15.09 -15.38
N ASP A 183 -6.14 -14.89 -16.68
CA ASP A 183 -5.31 -15.43 -17.74
C ASP A 183 -4.25 -14.40 -18.18
N VAL A 184 -3.53 -13.85 -17.20
CA VAL A 184 -2.42 -12.91 -17.41
C VAL A 184 -1.26 -13.26 -16.50
N SER A 185 -0.05 -12.92 -16.95
CA SER A 185 1.18 -13.11 -16.18
C SER A 185 1.74 -11.78 -15.74
N LEU A 186 1.99 -11.63 -14.43
CA LEU A 186 2.72 -10.49 -13.90
C LEU A 186 4.21 -10.62 -14.24
N LEU A 187 4.85 -9.54 -14.68
CA LEU A 187 6.31 -9.49 -14.86
C LEU A 187 7.07 -9.61 -13.54
N GLY A 188 6.47 -9.14 -12.44
CA GLY A 188 7.08 -9.24 -11.12
C GLY A 188 6.30 -8.54 -10.04
N GLN A 189 6.80 -8.74 -8.81
CA GLN A 189 6.28 -8.10 -7.60
C GLN A 189 7.39 -7.34 -6.88
N ILE A 190 7.09 -6.15 -6.39
CA ILE A 190 7.98 -5.33 -5.55
C ILE A 190 7.37 -5.22 -4.16
N LEU A 191 7.88 -6.00 -3.22
CA LEU A 191 7.39 -6.08 -1.84
C LEU A 191 8.35 -5.33 -0.91
N LEU A 192 7.98 -4.13 -0.45
CA LEU A 192 8.79 -3.35 0.48
C LEU A 192 8.37 -3.67 1.92
N TYR A 193 9.25 -4.36 2.68
CA TYR A 193 9.01 -4.80 4.07
C TYR A 193 7.57 -5.24 4.33
N PRO A 194 7.06 -6.24 3.58
CA PRO A 194 5.64 -6.60 3.55
C PRO A 194 5.16 -7.19 4.87
N MET A 195 3.90 -6.91 5.23
CA MET A 195 3.21 -7.61 6.31
C MET A 195 2.66 -8.93 5.78
N LEU A 196 3.32 -10.06 6.12
CA LEU A 196 3.00 -11.39 5.57
C LEU A 196 2.56 -12.41 6.62
N ASP A 197 2.82 -12.15 7.91
CA ASP A 197 2.63 -13.11 8.98
C ASP A 197 1.92 -12.45 10.16
N ASP A 198 0.69 -12.86 10.43
CA ASP A 198 -0.13 -12.38 11.55
C ASP A 198 0.32 -12.98 12.89
N THR A 199 1.13 -14.05 12.85
CA THR A 199 1.66 -14.73 14.04
C THR A 199 2.92 -14.09 14.60
N ASN A 200 3.59 -13.19 13.87
CA ASN A 200 4.85 -12.57 14.24
C ASN A 200 4.76 -11.61 15.46
N ILE A 201 3.60 -11.54 16.08
CA ILE A 201 3.34 -10.79 17.32
C ILE A 201 3.95 -11.51 18.55
N ALA A 202 4.30 -12.77 18.38
CA ALA A 202 4.80 -13.61 19.46
C ALA A 202 6.16 -13.14 20.01
N ALA A 203 6.37 -13.46 21.25
CA ALA A 203 7.35 -12.98 22.23
C ALA A 203 8.84 -13.07 21.87
N ALA A 204 9.23 -13.47 20.69
CA ALA A 204 10.62 -13.77 20.35
C ALA A 204 11.44 -12.52 19.88
N ALA A 205 10.81 -11.42 19.55
CA ALA A 205 11.56 -10.21 19.23
C ALA A 205 12.00 -9.51 20.53
N PRO A 206 13.28 -9.17 20.71
CA PRO A 206 13.69 -8.30 21.80
C PRO A 206 12.83 -7.04 21.76
N THR A 207 12.46 -6.54 22.93
CA THR A 207 11.63 -5.33 23.07
C THR A 207 12.26 -4.18 22.28
N LEU A 208 11.79 -3.98 21.06
CA LEU A 208 12.15 -2.80 20.28
C LEU A 208 11.59 -1.57 21.00
N PRO A 209 12.29 -0.44 20.96
CA PRO A 209 11.81 0.79 21.60
C PRO A 209 10.43 1.18 21.06
N ASP A 210 9.56 1.67 21.95
CA ASP A 210 8.22 2.21 21.60
C ASP A 210 8.27 3.45 20.67
N THR A 211 9.47 3.88 20.31
CA THR A 211 9.74 5.03 19.44
C THR A 211 9.83 4.68 17.95
N LEU A 212 9.59 3.42 17.58
CA LEU A 212 9.58 3.02 16.17
C LEU A 212 8.28 3.45 15.48
N VAL A 213 8.37 3.64 14.17
CA VAL A 213 7.24 4.05 13.31
C VAL A 213 6.06 3.10 13.42
N TRP A 214 6.32 1.78 13.56
CA TRP A 214 5.31 0.74 13.71
C TRP A 214 5.60 -0.09 14.95
N THR A 215 4.71 -0.02 15.94
CA THR A 215 4.86 -0.71 17.21
C THR A 215 4.22 -2.11 17.16
N ARG A 216 4.54 -2.93 18.16
CA ARG A 216 3.87 -4.23 18.34
C ARG A 216 2.35 -4.07 18.54
N ALA A 217 1.93 -3.07 19.31
CA ALA A 217 0.51 -2.80 19.53
C ALA A 217 -0.19 -2.39 18.22
N ALA A 218 0.45 -1.55 17.40
CA ALA A 218 -0.04 -1.19 16.09
C ALA A 218 -0.14 -2.41 15.15
N ASN A 219 0.87 -3.30 15.18
CA ASN A 219 0.87 -4.52 14.38
C ASN A 219 -0.29 -5.47 14.76
N LEU A 220 -0.50 -5.65 16.07
CA LEU A 220 -1.61 -6.45 16.58
C LEU A 220 -2.96 -5.88 16.14
N LEU A 221 -3.15 -4.56 16.35
CA LEU A 221 -4.38 -3.88 15.94
C LEU A 221 -4.62 -4.02 14.42
N GLY A 222 -3.58 -3.81 13.61
CA GLY A 222 -3.69 -3.93 12.16
C GLY A 222 -4.16 -5.31 11.72
N TRP A 223 -3.52 -6.37 12.21
CA TRP A 223 -3.91 -7.74 11.90
C TRP A 223 -5.29 -8.12 12.42
N GLN A 224 -5.62 -7.76 13.68
CA GLN A 224 -6.95 -8.01 14.23
C GLN A 224 -8.04 -7.30 13.44
N SER A 225 -7.81 -6.04 13.06
CA SER A 225 -8.76 -5.27 12.25
C SER A 225 -8.93 -5.87 10.85
N TYR A 226 -7.83 -6.28 10.22
CA TYR A 226 -7.85 -6.81 8.85
C TYR A 226 -8.47 -8.20 8.77
N LEU A 227 -8.09 -9.11 9.67
CA LEU A 227 -8.60 -10.48 9.67
C LEU A 227 -9.96 -10.63 10.35
N GLY A 228 -10.34 -9.70 11.24
CA GLY A 228 -11.60 -9.80 11.98
C GLY A 228 -11.74 -11.13 12.69
N ASP A 229 -12.85 -11.83 12.48
CA ASP A 229 -13.15 -13.14 13.09
C ASP A 229 -12.19 -14.27 12.66
N LEU A 230 -11.43 -14.07 11.59
CA LEU A 230 -10.41 -15.03 11.14
C LEU A 230 -9.11 -14.93 11.92
N TYR A 231 -8.90 -13.82 12.68
CA TYR A 231 -7.68 -13.66 13.47
C TYR A 231 -7.55 -14.74 14.53
N GLY A 232 -6.46 -15.50 14.48
CA GLY A 232 -6.21 -16.63 15.36
C GLY A 232 -6.96 -17.93 15.01
N ALA A 233 -7.95 -17.90 14.13
CA ALA A 233 -8.69 -19.11 13.74
C ALA A 233 -7.81 -20.11 12.97
N LEU A 234 -6.85 -19.63 12.18
CA LEU A 234 -5.93 -20.48 11.43
C LEU A 234 -4.83 -21.09 12.31
N GLN A 235 -4.54 -20.52 13.49
CA GLN A 235 -3.55 -21.05 14.44
C GLN A 235 -4.01 -22.35 15.12
N SER A 236 -5.31 -22.64 15.13
CA SER A 236 -5.88 -23.87 15.70
C SER A 236 -5.87 -25.05 14.73
N CYS A 237 -5.43 -24.84 13.48
CA CYS A 237 -5.39 -25.86 12.43
C CYS A 237 -3.98 -26.40 12.15
N LEU A 238 -2.96 -25.91 12.85
CA LEU A 238 -1.58 -26.39 12.81
C LEU A 238 -1.21 -27.12 14.10
#